data_e18c9d92709f1c6d6443f0a0ddecd980
#
_entry.id   e18c9d92709f1c6d6443f0a0ddecd980
#
_cell.length_a   1.000
_cell.length_b   1.000
_cell.length_c   1.000
_cell.angle_alpha   90.00
_cell.angle_beta   90.00
_cell.angle_gamma   90.00
#
_symmetry.space_group_name_H-M   'P 1'
#
loop_
_entity.id
_entity.type
_entity.pdbx_description
1 polymer ?
#
loop_
_entity_poly.entity_id
_entity_poly.type
_entity_poly.pdbx_seq_one_letter_code
_entity_poly.pdbx_strand_id
1 'polypeptide(L)'
;VILAGFFVAGAASANDLGLTVGPVEQEAGAIEVTYRVENPWTPRLTETLLRGMPATITFEVGIWKRRTLWFDKLVLAMKSQHRVVYSTWDRTFRVGSVPSRKKARVVPTLDSLGSYLFSERRLPLAAIAQLDADASYYVSVRVTIRPLSAEDLDEVEDWLSGEVKNPDAPERGMPGYLLGIAANLSGLGDRTALAKSDPFRPETLESPTQ
;
A
#
# COMPACT_ATOMS: atom_id res chain seq x y z
N VAL A 1 -33.98 -26.79 9.03
CA VAL A 1 -32.68 -26.91 9.73
C VAL A 1 -31.81 -25.78 9.22
N ILE A 2 -31.67 -24.72 10.03
CA ILE A 2 -30.87 -23.52 9.69
C ILE A 2 -29.45 -23.84 10.17
N LEU A 3 -28.52 -24.00 9.23
CA LEU A 3 -27.09 -24.11 9.52
C LEU A 3 -26.54 -22.67 9.73
N ALA A 4 -26.34 -22.29 10.99
CA ALA A 4 -25.63 -21.07 11.33
C ALA A 4 -24.12 -21.29 11.03
N GLY A 5 -23.63 -20.62 10.00
CA GLY A 5 -22.20 -20.56 9.69
C GLY A 5 -21.49 -19.77 10.77
N PHE A 6 -20.62 -20.43 11.55
CA PHE A 6 -19.72 -19.79 12.50
C PHE A 6 -18.63 -19.05 11.71
N PHE A 7 -18.74 -17.74 11.65
CA PHE A 7 -17.64 -16.88 11.26
C PHE A 7 -16.61 -16.87 12.40
N VAL A 8 -15.52 -17.56 12.25
CA VAL A 8 -14.34 -17.38 13.12
C VAL A 8 -13.67 -16.07 12.72
N ALA A 9 -14.11 -14.98 13.32
CA ALA A 9 -13.33 -13.74 13.32
C ALA A 9 -12.06 -14.01 14.13
N GLY A 10 -10.94 -14.24 13.45
CA GLY A 10 -9.63 -14.26 14.09
C GLY A 10 -9.43 -12.92 14.79
N ALA A 11 -9.19 -12.94 16.09
CA ALA A 11 -8.86 -11.76 16.87
C ALA A 11 -7.54 -11.20 16.31
N ALA A 12 -7.65 -10.17 15.45
CA ALA A 12 -6.50 -9.40 15.03
C ALA A 12 -5.93 -8.74 16.29
N SER A 13 -4.66 -8.96 16.56
CA SER A 13 -3.95 -8.25 17.63
C SER A 13 -4.04 -6.76 17.35
N ALA A 14 -4.32 -5.94 18.38
CA ALA A 14 -4.50 -4.48 18.23
C ALA A 14 -3.28 -3.76 17.59
N ASN A 15 -2.18 -4.47 17.40
CA ASN A 15 -0.95 -3.99 16.77
C ASN A 15 -0.73 -4.50 15.33
N ASP A 16 -1.58 -5.38 14.81
CA ASP A 16 -1.43 -5.91 13.46
C ASP A 16 -1.96 -4.92 12.42
N LEU A 17 -1.30 -4.86 11.27
CA LEU A 17 -1.78 -4.12 10.12
C LEU A 17 -3.07 -4.77 9.63
N GLY A 18 -4.18 -4.05 9.78
CA GLY A 18 -5.49 -4.48 9.31
C GLY A 18 -5.72 -4.06 7.86
N LEU A 19 -6.42 -4.89 7.11
CA LEU A 19 -6.87 -4.58 5.76
C LEU A 19 -8.24 -5.21 5.53
N THR A 20 -9.20 -4.40 5.14
CA THR A 20 -10.53 -4.84 4.72
C THR A 20 -10.77 -4.46 3.28
N VAL A 21 -11.39 -5.35 2.52
CA VAL A 21 -11.81 -5.13 1.14
C VAL A 21 -13.32 -5.21 1.11
N GLY A 22 -13.95 -4.16 0.62
CA GLY A 22 -15.40 -4.06 0.46
C GLY A 22 -15.91 -4.85 -0.74
N PRO A 23 -17.20 -4.73 -1.03
CA PRO A 23 -17.80 -5.34 -2.20
C PRO A 23 -17.16 -4.78 -3.48
N VAL A 24 -17.18 -5.61 -4.51
CA VAL A 24 -16.80 -5.20 -5.87
C VAL A 24 -18.05 -4.65 -6.54
N GLU A 25 -17.95 -3.45 -7.08
CA GLU A 25 -19.04 -2.74 -7.73
C GLU A 25 -18.70 -2.45 -9.18
N GLN A 26 -19.70 -2.13 -9.98
CA GLN A 26 -19.52 -1.62 -11.33
C GLN A 26 -19.98 -0.17 -11.40
N GLU A 27 -19.09 0.74 -11.79
CA GLU A 27 -19.42 2.13 -12.05
C GLU A 27 -18.91 2.55 -13.44
N ALA A 28 -19.79 3.15 -14.23
CA ALA A 28 -19.47 3.61 -15.59
C ALA A 28 -18.78 2.57 -16.49
N GLY A 29 -19.10 1.28 -16.32
CA GLY A 29 -18.48 0.18 -17.08
C GLY A 29 -17.11 -0.25 -16.58
N ALA A 30 -16.62 0.32 -15.49
CA ALA A 30 -15.42 -0.11 -14.79
C ALA A 30 -15.76 -0.92 -13.55
N ILE A 31 -14.89 -1.87 -13.22
CA ILE A 31 -14.94 -2.59 -11.96
C ILE A 31 -14.22 -1.75 -10.92
N GLU A 32 -14.88 -1.50 -9.81
CA GLU A 32 -14.35 -0.75 -8.69
C GLU A 32 -14.33 -1.60 -7.42
N VAL A 33 -13.34 -1.34 -6.60
CA VAL A 33 -13.23 -1.93 -5.27
C VAL A 33 -12.90 -0.86 -4.25
N THR A 34 -13.54 -0.99 -3.08
CA THR A 34 -13.23 -0.15 -1.93
C THR A 34 -12.38 -0.95 -0.95
N TYR A 35 -11.34 -0.35 -0.40
CA TYR A 35 -10.55 -0.96 0.66
C TYR A 35 -10.17 0.05 1.73
N ARG A 36 -9.95 -0.45 2.94
CA ARG A 36 -9.54 0.33 4.11
C ARG A 36 -8.36 -0.34 4.80
N VAL A 37 -7.38 0.47 5.18
CA VAL A 37 -6.22 0.04 5.97
C VAL A 37 -6.39 0.52 7.41
N GLU A 38 -6.20 -0.38 8.37
CA GLU A 38 -6.31 -0.11 9.80
C GLU A 38 -4.97 -0.35 10.49
N ASN A 39 -4.69 0.41 11.54
CA ASN A 39 -3.47 0.31 12.34
C ASN A 39 -2.16 0.36 11.52
N PRO A 40 -2.02 1.31 10.57
CA PRO A 40 -0.82 1.37 9.73
C PRO A 40 0.43 1.72 10.55
N TRP A 41 0.28 2.45 11.64
CA TRP A 41 1.37 2.98 12.46
C TRP A 41 1.49 2.23 13.78
N THR A 42 2.62 1.54 14.00
CA THR A 42 2.99 1.06 15.33
C THR A 42 3.81 2.13 16.05
N PRO A 43 3.88 2.12 17.39
CA PRO A 43 4.73 3.06 18.13
C PRO A 43 6.18 3.04 17.65
N ARG A 44 6.73 1.85 17.39
CA ARG A 44 8.11 1.67 16.90
C ARG A 44 8.31 2.23 15.49
N LEU A 45 7.38 1.99 14.55
CA LEU A 45 7.44 2.54 13.20
C LEU A 45 7.34 4.07 13.24
N THR A 46 6.42 4.60 14.05
CA THR A 46 6.26 6.05 14.26
C THR A 46 7.53 6.69 14.77
N GLU A 47 8.15 6.10 15.81
CA GLU A 47 9.41 6.60 16.36
C GLU A 47 10.51 6.60 15.29
N THR A 48 10.60 5.54 14.50
CA THR A 48 11.59 5.42 13.41
C THR A 48 11.40 6.50 12.35
N LEU A 49 10.15 6.70 11.90
CA LEU A 49 9.82 7.77 10.96
C LEU A 49 10.17 9.16 11.52
N LEU A 50 9.81 9.45 12.78
CA LEU A 50 10.07 10.74 13.41
C LEU A 50 11.57 11.03 13.63
N ARG A 51 12.41 9.99 13.62
CA ARG A 51 13.87 10.13 13.58
C ARG A 51 14.42 10.41 12.18
N GLY A 52 13.55 10.54 11.18
CA GLY A 52 13.92 10.85 9.79
C GLY A 52 14.18 9.62 8.92
N MET A 53 13.99 8.39 9.44
CA MET A 53 14.13 7.18 8.64
C MET A 53 12.97 7.07 7.65
N PRO A 54 13.27 6.84 6.36
CA PRO A 54 12.24 6.68 5.35
C PRO A 54 11.47 5.36 5.52
N ALA A 55 10.25 5.34 4.98
CA ALA A 55 9.53 4.10 4.78
C ALA A 55 8.90 4.06 3.39
N THR A 56 8.81 2.87 2.83
CA THR A 56 8.11 2.60 1.58
C THR A 56 6.80 1.89 1.87
N ILE A 57 5.72 2.40 1.29
CA ILE A 57 4.38 1.85 1.39
C ILE A 57 3.97 1.38 0.00
N THR A 58 3.73 0.10 -0.12
CA THR A 58 3.35 -0.53 -1.39
C THR A 58 1.93 -1.05 -1.32
N PHE A 59 1.11 -0.70 -2.30
CA PHE A 59 -0.20 -1.27 -2.53
C PHE A 59 -0.14 -2.11 -3.81
N GLU A 60 -0.56 -3.36 -3.71
CA GLU A 60 -0.68 -4.29 -4.83
C GLU A 60 -2.12 -4.75 -4.90
N VAL A 61 -2.77 -4.52 -6.03
CA VAL A 61 -4.16 -4.91 -6.27
C VAL A 61 -4.21 -5.80 -7.49
N GLY A 62 -4.88 -6.93 -7.38
CA GLY A 62 -4.98 -7.89 -8.48
C GLY A 62 -6.40 -8.42 -8.67
N ILE A 63 -6.81 -8.59 -9.91
CA ILE A 63 -8.03 -9.34 -10.28
C ILE A 63 -7.61 -10.75 -10.63
N TRP A 64 -8.24 -11.72 -9.97
CA TRP A 64 -7.95 -13.13 -10.13
C TRP A 64 -9.17 -13.86 -10.65
N LYS A 65 -8.99 -14.63 -11.74
CA LYS A 65 -9.98 -15.57 -12.27
C LYS A 65 -9.90 -16.89 -11.49
N ARG A 66 -10.99 -17.29 -10.85
CA ARG A 66 -11.08 -18.59 -10.17
C ARG A 66 -11.09 -19.74 -11.16
N ARG A 67 -10.42 -20.82 -10.80
CA ARG A 67 -10.37 -22.06 -11.57
C ARG A 67 -10.65 -23.26 -10.68
N THR A 68 -11.44 -24.20 -11.14
CA THR A 68 -11.88 -25.34 -10.33
C THR A 68 -10.80 -26.42 -10.17
N LEU A 69 -9.92 -26.58 -11.14
CA LEU A 69 -8.94 -27.69 -11.17
C LEU A 69 -7.48 -27.23 -11.18
N TRP A 70 -7.23 -25.92 -11.18
CA TRP A 70 -5.90 -25.30 -11.27
C TRP A 70 -5.80 -24.09 -10.36
N PHE A 71 -4.57 -23.60 -10.16
CA PHE A 71 -4.36 -22.34 -9.46
C PHE A 71 -5.12 -21.20 -10.15
N ASP A 72 -5.64 -20.28 -9.36
CA ASP A 72 -6.31 -19.08 -9.85
C ASP A 72 -5.37 -18.28 -10.77
N LYS A 73 -5.93 -17.69 -11.81
CA LYS A 73 -5.16 -16.92 -12.80
C LYS A 73 -5.23 -15.44 -12.48
N LEU A 74 -4.08 -14.81 -12.31
CA LEU A 74 -3.99 -13.36 -12.27
C LEU A 74 -4.33 -12.79 -13.67
N VAL A 75 -5.35 -11.94 -13.72
CA VAL A 75 -5.83 -11.31 -14.97
C VAL A 75 -5.31 -9.88 -15.08
N LEU A 76 -5.32 -9.15 -13.97
CA LEU A 76 -4.82 -7.78 -13.89
C LEU A 76 -4.04 -7.62 -12.59
N ALA A 77 -2.94 -6.88 -12.67
CA ALA A 77 -2.19 -6.43 -11.50
C ALA A 77 -1.91 -4.93 -11.59
N MET A 78 -2.15 -4.23 -10.50
CA MET A 78 -1.79 -2.83 -10.31
C MET A 78 -0.89 -2.72 -9.10
N LYS A 79 0.17 -1.93 -9.20
CA LYS A 79 1.08 -1.64 -8.10
C LYS A 79 1.26 -0.14 -7.98
N SER A 80 1.09 0.37 -6.77
CA SER A 80 1.48 1.74 -6.44
C SER A 80 2.40 1.73 -5.23
N GLN A 81 3.42 2.58 -5.27
CA GLN A 81 4.44 2.66 -4.25
C GLN A 81 4.63 4.11 -3.84
N HIS A 82 4.65 4.33 -2.53
CA HIS A 82 4.84 5.65 -1.94
C HIS A 82 6.02 5.60 -0.98
N ARG A 83 6.89 6.59 -1.10
CA ARG A 83 7.99 6.80 -0.16
C ARG A 83 7.62 7.93 0.78
N VAL A 84 7.82 7.70 2.06
CA VAL A 84 7.53 8.65 3.14
C VAL A 84 8.83 8.96 3.86
N VAL A 85 9.11 10.26 4.05
CA VAL A 85 10.27 10.76 4.82
C VAL A 85 9.80 11.86 5.73
N TYR A 86 10.22 11.84 6.99
CA TYR A 86 10.00 12.94 7.92
C TYR A 86 11.18 13.90 7.90
N SER A 87 10.90 15.17 7.65
CA SER A 87 11.88 16.24 7.77
C SER A 87 11.90 16.73 9.22
N THR A 88 12.97 16.44 9.92
CA THR A 88 13.16 16.89 11.32
C THR A 88 13.31 18.41 11.42
N TRP A 89 13.75 19.04 10.34
CA TRP A 89 13.90 20.49 10.25
C TRP A 89 12.56 21.22 10.17
N ASP A 90 11.72 20.80 9.21
CA ASP A 90 10.40 21.40 8.96
C ASP A 90 9.31 20.80 9.86
N ARG A 91 9.61 19.69 10.52
CA ARG A 91 8.65 18.86 11.27
C ARG A 91 7.45 18.42 10.44
N THR A 92 7.70 18.05 9.18
CA THR A 92 6.68 17.62 8.24
C THR A 92 7.06 16.32 7.57
N PHE A 93 6.06 15.60 7.06
CA PHE A 93 6.27 14.42 6.23
C PHE A 93 6.27 14.81 4.76
N ARG A 94 7.18 14.23 3.99
CA ARG A 94 7.22 14.32 2.54
C ARG A 94 6.83 12.98 1.96
N VAL A 95 5.86 13.00 1.04
CA VAL A 95 5.32 11.78 0.41
C VAL A 95 5.44 11.90 -1.08
N GLY A 96 6.06 10.92 -1.72
CA GLY A 96 6.17 10.84 -3.17
C GLY A 96 5.85 9.46 -3.69
N SER A 97 5.30 9.37 -4.90
CA SER A 97 5.09 8.11 -5.61
C SER A 97 6.38 7.65 -6.28
N VAL A 98 6.61 6.34 -6.30
CA VAL A 98 7.78 5.73 -6.96
C VAL A 98 7.28 4.81 -8.10
N PRO A 99 7.86 4.86 -9.30
CA PRO A 99 8.80 5.87 -9.79
C PRO A 99 8.05 7.13 -10.24
N SER A 100 8.25 8.22 -9.59
CA SER A 100 7.68 9.50 -10.05
C SER A 100 8.66 10.64 -9.82
N ARG A 101 8.84 11.46 -10.86
CA ARG A 101 9.60 12.72 -10.80
C ARG A 101 8.74 13.91 -10.33
N LYS A 102 7.49 13.67 -9.92
CA LYS A 102 6.63 14.73 -9.41
C LYS A 102 7.12 15.15 -8.03
N LYS A 103 7.02 16.45 -7.75
CA LYS A 103 7.36 17.00 -6.44
C LYS A 103 6.62 16.28 -5.31
N ALA A 104 7.35 15.90 -4.27
CA ALA A 104 6.77 15.28 -3.10
C ALA A 104 5.72 16.18 -2.44
N ARG A 105 4.63 15.56 -1.98
CA ARG A 105 3.60 16.25 -1.21
C ARG A 105 4.08 16.42 0.22
N VAL A 106 3.90 17.61 0.77
CA VAL A 106 4.18 17.89 2.19
C VAL A 106 2.90 17.68 3.00
N VAL A 107 3.02 16.95 4.10
CA VAL A 107 1.91 16.60 5.02
C VAL A 107 2.37 16.92 6.45
N PRO A 108 1.60 17.72 7.22
CA PRO A 108 2.09 18.25 8.48
C PRO A 108 2.17 17.26 9.63
N THR A 109 1.26 16.29 9.71
CA THR A 109 1.12 15.38 10.85
C THR A 109 1.02 13.92 10.43
N LEU A 110 1.26 13.00 11.36
CA LEU A 110 1.10 11.56 11.14
C LEU A 110 -0.36 11.20 10.82
N ASP A 111 -1.32 11.85 11.46
CA ASP A 111 -2.75 11.63 11.19
C ASP A 111 -3.13 12.07 9.78
N SER A 112 -2.65 13.25 9.34
CA SER A 112 -2.84 13.72 7.98
C SER A 112 -2.15 12.81 6.96
N LEU A 113 -1.00 12.23 7.31
CA LEU A 113 -0.30 11.24 6.49
C LEU A 113 -1.13 9.95 6.39
N GLY A 114 -1.67 9.47 7.52
CA GLY A 114 -2.58 8.32 7.57
C GLY A 114 -3.80 8.55 6.70
N SER A 115 -4.47 9.67 6.86
CA SER A 115 -5.63 10.06 6.04
C SER A 115 -5.29 10.16 4.55
N TYR A 116 -4.12 10.69 4.22
CA TYR A 116 -3.69 10.80 2.83
C TYR A 116 -3.41 9.44 2.17
N LEU A 117 -2.77 8.51 2.88
CA LEU A 117 -2.34 7.23 2.31
C LEU A 117 -3.37 6.12 2.47
N PHE A 118 -4.10 6.10 3.59
CA PHE A 118 -4.88 4.94 4.03
C PHE A 118 -6.39 5.23 4.21
N SER A 119 -6.87 6.44 3.90
CA SER A 119 -8.31 6.67 3.85
C SER A 119 -8.95 5.70 2.86
N GLU A 120 -10.18 5.36 3.14
CA GLU A 120 -10.99 4.54 2.24
C GLU A 120 -10.90 5.05 0.80
N ARG A 121 -10.52 4.18 -0.11
CA ARG A 121 -10.35 4.52 -1.51
C ARG A 121 -11.19 3.61 -2.37
N ARG A 122 -11.93 4.23 -3.27
CA ARG A 122 -12.55 3.56 -4.40
C ARG A 122 -11.55 3.54 -5.54
N LEU A 123 -11.21 2.35 -6.01
CA LEU A 123 -10.17 2.15 -7.02
C LEU A 123 -10.78 1.51 -8.26
N PRO A 124 -10.82 2.23 -9.40
CA PRO A 124 -11.18 1.63 -10.67
C PRO A 124 -10.05 0.70 -11.13
N LEU A 125 -10.40 -0.56 -11.43
CA LEU A 125 -9.42 -1.60 -11.75
C LEU A 125 -9.34 -1.90 -13.25
N ALA A 126 -10.49 -2.18 -13.87
CA ALA A 126 -10.56 -2.61 -15.27
C ALA A 126 -11.93 -2.32 -15.86
N ALA A 127 -12.00 -2.17 -17.19
CA ALA A 127 -13.28 -2.21 -17.85
C ALA A 127 -13.88 -3.62 -17.74
N ILE A 128 -15.16 -3.70 -17.38
CA ILE A 128 -15.86 -4.98 -17.22
C ILE A 128 -15.82 -5.83 -18.49
N ALA A 129 -15.83 -5.16 -19.66
CA ALA A 129 -15.76 -5.80 -20.97
C ALA A 129 -14.43 -6.57 -21.22
N GLN A 130 -13.42 -6.39 -20.38
CA GLN A 130 -12.16 -7.12 -20.46
C GLN A 130 -12.19 -8.48 -19.74
N LEU A 131 -13.27 -8.75 -19.00
CA LEU A 131 -13.45 -10.00 -18.27
C LEU A 131 -14.48 -10.89 -18.96
N ASP A 132 -14.30 -12.20 -18.84
CA ASP A 132 -15.28 -13.20 -19.34
C ASP A 132 -16.54 -13.13 -18.47
N ALA A 133 -17.69 -12.92 -19.08
CA ALA A 133 -18.96 -12.71 -18.37
C ALA A 133 -19.30 -13.83 -17.40
N ASP A 134 -19.18 -15.10 -17.85
CA ASP A 134 -19.56 -16.31 -17.10
C ASP A 134 -18.54 -16.74 -16.03
N ALA A 135 -17.35 -16.14 -16.02
CA ALA A 135 -16.29 -16.56 -15.12
C ALA A 135 -16.41 -15.92 -13.73
N SER A 136 -15.95 -16.65 -12.72
CA SER A 136 -15.88 -16.14 -11.34
C SER A 136 -14.52 -15.50 -11.08
N TYR A 137 -14.54 -14.32 -10.47
CA TYR A 137 -13.36 -13.54 -10.12
C TYR A 137 -13.38 -13.13 -8.65
N TYR A 138 -12.24 -12.68 -8.14
CA TYR A 138 -12.13 -11.92 -6.90
C TYR A 138 -11.02 -10.88 -7.02
N VAL A 139 -11.08 -9.84 -6.21
CA VAL A 139 -10.03 -8.85 -6.07
C VAL A 139 -9.18 -9.19 -4.85
N SER A 140 -7.87 -9.16 -4.99
CA SER A 140 -6.94 -9.20 -3.85
C SER A 140 -6.26 -7.85 -3.68
N VAL A 141 -6.17 -7.38 -2.44
CA VAL A 141 -5.41 -6.18 -2.08
C VAL A 141 -4.33 -6.60 -1.09
N ARG A 142 -3.10 -6.18 -1.35
CA ARG A 142 -1.97 -6.33 -0.43
C ARG A 142 -1.41 -4.96 -0.13
N VAL A 143 -1.16 -4.69 1.14
CA VAL A 143 -0.47 -3.50 1.61
C VAL A 143 0.79 -3.94 2.35
N THR A 144 1.93 -3.36 1.97
CA THR A 144 3.20 -3.60 2.64
C THR A 144 3.79 -2.27 3.08
N ILE A 145 4.13 -2.16 4.35
CA ILE A 145 4.85 -1.03 4.93
C ILE A 145 6.25 -1.53 5.28
N ARG A 146 7.25 -1.03 4.57
CA ARG A 146 8.65 -1.38 4.74
C ARG A 146 9.43 -0.16 5.21
N PRO A 147 9.97 -0.17 6.43
CA PRO A 147 11.02 0.77 6.82
C PRO A 147 12.22 0.53 5.89
N LEU A 148 12.81 1.59 5.37
CA LEU A 148 13.95 1.45 4.47
C LEU A 148 15.20 1.02 5.22
N SER A 149 15.99 0.16 4.58
CA SER A 149 17.32 -0.22 5.06
C SER A 149 18.35 0.88 4.77
N ALA A 150 19.55 0.73 5.32
CA ALA A 150 20.64 1.65 5.02
C ALA A 150 21.01 1.68 3.53
N GLU A 151 20.83 0.55 2.84
CA GLU A 151 21.12 0.39 1.41
C GLU A 151 20.15 1.18 0.51
N ASP A 152 18.92 1.40 0.99
CA ASP A 152 17.92 2.18 0.26
C ASP A 152 18.08 3.70 0.44
N LEU A 153 18.98 4.14 1.34
CA LEU A 153 19.13 5.57 1.69
C LEU A 153 19.77 6.40 0.57
N ASP A 154 20.65 5.83 -0.23
CA ASP A 154 21.26 6.52 -1.37
C ASP A 154 20.20 6.91 -2.41
N GLU A 155 19.23 6.02 -2.68
CA GLU A 155 18.08 6.34 -3.52
C GLU A 155 17.18 7.43 -2.92
N VAL A 156 17.11 7.51 -1.60
CA VAL A 156 16.30 8.52 -0.90
C VAL A 156 16.93 9.90 -1.00
N GLU A 157 18.25 10.00 -0.90
CA GLU A 157 18.96 11.26 -1.01
C GLU A 157 18.80 11.86 -2.40
N ASP A 158 18.94 11.05 -3.45
CA ASP A 158 18.69 11.44 -4.84
C ASP A 158 17.23 11.91 -5.04
N TRP A 159 16.29 11.27 -4.37
CA TRP A 159 14.86 11.62 -4.45
C TRP A 159 14.51 12.91 -3.69
N LEU A 160 15.14 13.15 -2.53
CA LEU A 160 14.90 14.34 -1.71
C LEU A 160 15.51 15.60 -2.32
N SER A 161 16.67 15.47 -2.93
CA SER A 161 17.38 16.59 -3.55
C SER A 161 16.71 17.07 -4.83
N GLY A 162 15.91 16.22 -5.48
CA GLY A 162 15.36 16.48 -6.81
C GLY A 162 16.45 16.58 -7.88
N GLU A 163 17.68 16.28 -7.54
CA GLU A 163 18.82 16.30 -8.45
C GLU A 163 18.84 15.00 -9.27
N VAL A 164 18.91 15.19 -10.57
CA VAL A 164 19.33 14.13 -11.51
C VAL A 164 20.78 13.83 -11.19
N LYS A 165 21.14 12.57 -10.92
CA LYS A 165 22.51 12.12 -10.74
C LYS A 165 23.46 12.82 -11.71
N ASN A 166 24.33 13.65 -11.16
CA ASN A 166 25.50 14.12 -11.88
C ASN A 166 26.58 13.02 -11.70
N PRO A 167 26.95 12.27 -12.74
CA PRO A 167 27.88 11.14 -12.61
C PRO A 167 29.27 11.54 -12.09
N ASP A 168 29.54 12.84 -12.06
CA ASP A 168 30.83 13.39 -11.61
C ASP A 168 30.81 14.01 -10.20
N ALA A 169 29.70 13.88 -9.45
CA ALA A 169 29.64 14.39 -8.09
C ALA A 169 30.39 13.44 -7.13
N PRO A 170 31.26 13.96 -6.23
CA PRO A 170 31.93 13.12 -5.25
C PRO A 170 30.88 12.46 -4.35
N GLU A 171 31.03 11.15 -4.14
CA GLU A 171 30.21 10.36 -3.22
C GLU A 171 30.20 11.02 -1.83
N ARG A 172 29.12 11.70 -1.51
CA ARG A 172 28.85 12.20 -0.16
C ARG A 172 28.42 11.00 0.66
N GLY A 173 29.31 10.50 1.48
CA GLY A 173 29.03 9.41 2.41
C GLY A 173 27.83 9.76 3.31
N MET A 174 27.05 8.74 3.59
CA MET A 174 25.87 8.81 4.46
C MET A 174 26.25 9.49 5.79
N PRO A 175 25.44 10.44 6.31
CA PRO A 175 25.67 11.01 7.63
C PRO A 175 25.75 9.90 8.68
N GLY A 176 26.82 9.89 9.48
CA GLY A 176 27.12 8.81 10.43
C GLY A 176 26.00 8.50 11.44
N TYR A 177 25.10 9.46 11.70
CA TYR A 177 23.92 9.23 12.54
C TYR A 177 22.90 8.28 11.90
N LEU A 178 22.78 8.26 10.56
CA LEU A 178 21.86 7.34 9.84
C LEU A 178 22.37 5.90 9.89
N LEU A 179 23.68 5.68 9.86
CA LEU A 179 24.28 4.34 10.03
C LEU A 179 24.00 3.78 11.42
N GLY A 180 24.06 4.60 12.46
CA GLY A 180 23.70 4.19 13.83
C GLY A 180 22.22 3.82 13.99
N ILE A 181 21.32 4.48 13.25
CA ILE A 181 19.89 4.17 13.25
C ILE A 181 19.63 2.87 12.48
N ALA A 182 20.26 2.68 11.32
CA ALA A 182 20.11 1.47 10.52
C ALA A 182 20.56 0.20 11.26
N ALA A 183 21.63 0.26 12.05
CA ALA A 183 22.09 -0.85 12.89
C ALA A 183 21.08 -1.26 13.98
N ASN A 184 20.25 -0.33 14.48
CA ASN A 184 19.21 -0.60 15.46
C ASN A 184 17.88 -1.08 14.84
N LEU A 185 17.76 -1.12 13.51
CA LEU A 185 16.55 -1.53 12.79
C LEU A 185 16.45 -3.03 12.54
N SER A 186 17.43 -3.84 12.96
CA SER A 186 17.46 -5.31 12.84
C SER A 186 16.31 -6.03 13.57
N GLY A 187 15.11 -5.55 13.45
CA GLY A 187 13.90 -6.09 14.07
C GLY A 187 12.64 -5.34 13.63
N LEU A 188 12.75 -4.34 12.76
CA LEU A 188 11.63 -3.76 12.02
C LEU A 188 11.41 -4.56 10.72
N GLY A 189 10.73 -5.70 10.84
CA GLY A 189 10.30 -6.44 9.67
C GLY A 189 9.24 -5.70 8.85
N ASP A 190 9.09 -6.08 7.60
CA ASP A 190 8.00 -5.64 6.75
C ASP A 190 6.66 -5.96 7.42
N ARG A 191 5.77 -5.00 7.46
CA ARG A 191 4.39 -5.20 7.88
C ARG A 191 3.54 -5.38 6.63
N THR A 192 2.92 -6.53 6.49
CA THR A 192 2.11 -6.86 5.32
C THR A 192 0.73 -7.32 5.75
N ALA A 193 -0.30 -6.78 5.11
CA ALA A 193 -1.67 -7.27 5.18
C ALA A 193 -2.15 -7.66 3.79
N LEU A 194 -2.95 -8.73 3.71
CA LEU A 194 -3.58 -9.23 2.50
C LEU A 194 -5.06 -9.47 2.78
N ALA A 195 -5.92 -8.93 1.94
CA ALA A 195 -7.35 -9.21 1.98
C ALA A 195 -7.88 -9.51 0.58
N LYS A 196 -9.02 -10.19 0.51
CA LYS A 196 -9.69 -10.54 -0.73
C LYS A 196 -11.15 -10.12 -0.63
N SER A 197 -11.73 -9.72 -1.76
CA SER A 197 -13.17 -9.51 -1.89
C SER A 197 -13.90 -10.85 -1.91
N ASP A 198 -15.20 -10.81 -1.73
CA ASP A 198 -16.06 -11.92 -2.12
C ASP A 198 -15.94 -12.18 -3.62
N PRO A 199 -16.15 -13.44 -4.04
CA PRO A 199 -16.19 -13.77 -5.46
C PRO A 199 -17.36 -13.09 -6.17
N PHE A 200 -17.11 -12.61 -7.39
CA PHE A 200 -18.12 -11.97 -8.24
C PHE A 200 -18.06 -12.53 -9.66
N ARG A 201 -19.15 -12.29 -10.41
CA ARG A 201 -19.22 -12.50 -11.85
C ARG A 201 -19.53 -11.17 -12.52
N PRO A 202 -18.90 -10.84 -13.65
CA PRO A 202 -19.14 -9.59 -14.36
C PRO A 202 -20.61 -9.33 -14.70
N GLU A 203 -21.32 -10.38 -15.10
CA GLU A 203 -22.76 -10.31 -15.47
C GLU A 203 -23.70 -10.01 -14.28
N THR A 204 -23.26 -10.28 -13.04
CA THR A 204 -24.08 -10.09 -11.83
C THR A 204 -23.71 -8.83 -11.04
N LEU A 205 -22.71 -8.07 -11.50
CA LEU A 205 -22.37 -6.81 -10.85
C LEU A 205 -23.44 -5.76 -11.13
N GLU A 206 -24.10 -5.34 -10.08
CA GLU A 206 -25.09 -4.27 -10.15
C GLU A 206 -24.39 -2.91 -10.28
N SER A 207 -24.90 -2.07 -11.17
CA SER A 207 -24.52 -0.65 -11.15
C SER A 207 -25.14 -0.02 -9.89
N PRO A 208 -24.38 0.75 -9.10
CA PRO A 208 -24.96 1.42 -7.95
C PRO A 208 -26.15 2.26 -8.39
N THR A 209 -27.29 2.03 -7.76
CA THR A 209 -28.50 2.80 -7.99
C THR A 209 -28.21 4.26 -7.64
N GLN A 210 -28.43 5.17 -8.59
CA GLN A 210 -28.29 6.63 -8.42
C GLN A 210 -29.27 7.16 -7.36
#